data_0a5f38203453bbb6ce32033ece46f2e0
#
_entry.id   0a5f38203453bbb6ce32033ece46f2e0
#
_cell.length_a   1.000
_cell.length_b   1.000
_cell.length_c   1.000
_cell.angle_alpha   90.00
_cell.angle_beta   90.00
_cell.angle_gamma   90.00
#
_symmetry.space_group_name_H-M   'P 1'
#
loop_
_entity.id
_entity.type
_entity.pdbx_description
1 polymer ?
#
loop_
_entity_poly.entity_id
_entity_poly.type
_entity_poly.pdbx_seq_one_letter_code
_entity_poly.pdbx_strand_id
1 'polypeptide(L)'
;PLRTAIRGDGLIWADVTPDHPTPPTDEADLIARTTYTTAHITTWKAKVSGYLVTKAIAAGIMFFASLMVLLGHADQTAKVGFVPGLLGALFLLVTGILLVADLKKPTRFHLVLTRGNTSSWLVRGAYILGIYAVSLGGWLLAALIESSQILSVLAVPVAVLAACTAGYTAFLFGQCEGRDLWQSRILLPMLLVQAVAAGGSVWLISDVLVGMPEPIVVRWITIGALTASGILVLLEVFGDHSPHVAMAVRSMTRGDQRKLFLTGVLGGLILPIILLAGSLLFDSAATTLSFVAGASALVGMWSYEHSYVLAGQSVPLS
;
A
#
# COMPACT_ATOMS: atom_id res chain seq x y z
N PRO A 1 -1.06 5.39 50.34
CA PRO A 1 -0.67 4.85 49.02
C PRO A 1 -0.10 5.88 48.09
N LEU A 2 -0.45 7.18 48.22
CA LEU A 2 0.08 8.25 47.36
C LEU A 2 1.37 8.90 47.90
N ARG A 3 1.87 8.47 49.08
CA ARG A 3 3.05 9.05 49.68
C ARG A 3 4.36 8.75 48.96
N THR A 4 4.41 7.70 48.22
CA THR A 4 5.58 7.26 47.48
C THR A 4 5.78 8.02 46.17
N ALA A 5 4.71 8.55 45.62
CA ALA A 5 4.75 9.38 44.38
C ALA A 5 5.53 10.70 44.52
N ILE A 6 5.93 11.08 45.74
CA ILE A 6 6.51 12.40 46.04
C ILE A 6 8.04 12.35 46.18
N ARG A 7 8.66 11.18 45.98
CA ARG A 7 10.10 11.03 46.21
C ARG A 7 11.02 11.50 45.08
N GLY A 8 10.48 12.11 44.05
CA GLY A 8 11.30 12.77 43.02
C GLY A 8 11.86 11.85 41.93
N ASP A 9 11.51 10.56 41.93
CA ASP A 9 11.84 9.61 40.86
C ASP A 9 10.87 9.68 39.65
N GLY A 10 9.78 10.46 39.78
CA GLY A 10 8.79 10.61 38.75
C GLY A 10 7.83 9.44 38.57
N LEU A 11 7.92 8.40 39.36
CA LEU A 11 7.10 7.20 39.25
C LEU A 11 5.98 7.20 40.30
N ILE A 12 4.75 7.32 39.86
CA ILE A 12 3.55 7.45 40.71
C ILE A 12 3.24 6.17 41.50
N TRP A 13 3.74 5.01 41.09
CA TRP A 13 3.44 3.68 41.65
C TRP A 13 4.67 2.91 42.11
N ALA A 14 5.85 3.52 42.05
CA ALA A 14 7.04 2.87 42.54
C ALA A 14 7.11 3.03 44.06
N ASP A 15 7.00 1.91 44.74
CA ASP A 15 7.30 1.86 46.17
C ASP A 15 8.81 1.69 46.32
N VAL A 16 9.52 2.80 46.39
CA VAL A 16 10.98 2.80 46.62
C VAL A 16 11.20 2.49 48.07
N THR A 17 11.30 1.23 48.39
CA THR A 17 11.80 0.77 49.71
C THR A 17 13.31 0.88 49.72
N PRO A 18 13.93 1.09 50.92
CA PRO A 18 15.38 1.12 51.06
C PRO A 18 16.10 -0.17 50.60
N ASP A 19 15.34 -1.25 50.46
CA ASP A 19 15.83 -2.56 50.07
C ASP A 19 15.70 -2.87 48.60
N HIS A 20 15.16 -1.93 47.82
CA HIS A 20 15.20 -2.06 46.35
C HIS A 20 16.65 -1.91 45.88
N PRO A 21 17.20 -2.90 45.19
CA PRO A 21 18.51 -2.75 44.60
C PRO A 21 18.52 -1.51 43.72
N THR A 22 19.51 -0.65 43.89
CA THR A 22 19.81 0.41 42.95
C THR A 22 19.84 -0.22 41.55
N PRO A 23 19.14 0.32 40.59
CA PRO A 23 19.19 -0.23 39.24
C PRO A 23 20.67 -0.34 38.84
N PRO A 24 21.07 -1.50 38.32
CA PRO A 24 22.44 -1.69 37.89
C PRO A 24 22.81 -0.61 36.89
N THR A 25 24.00 -0.07 37.01
CA THR A 25 24.53 0.97 36.14
C THR A 25 25.17 0.43 34.87
N ASP A 26 24.90 -0.82 34.51
CA ASP A 26 25.42 -1.42 33.28
C ASP A 26 24.79 -0.81 32.01
N GLU A 27 25.59 -0.70 30.97
CA GLU A 27 25.11 -0.26 29.65
C GLU A 27 23.87 -1.03 29.18
N ALA A 28 23.70 -2.28 29.56
CA ALA A 28 22.53 -3.10 29.30
C ALA A 28 21.27 -2.51 29.96
N ASP A 29 21.36 -1.88 31.11
CA ASP A 29 20.21 -1.27 31.79
C ASP A 29 19.89 0.14 31.25
N LEU A 30 20.86 0.81 30.63
CA LEU A 30 20.61 2.03 29.86
C LEU A 30 19.76 1.76 28.63
N ILE A 31 19.68 0.48 28.20
CA ILE A 31 18.77 -0.01 27.14
C ILE A 31 17.41 -0.38 27.71
N ALA A 32 17.29 -0.64 29.02
CA ALA A 32 16.01 -0.85 29.70
C ALA A 32 15.23 0.46 29.69
N ARG A 33 14.35 0.56 28.75
CA ARG A 33 13.52 1.74 28.56
C ARG A 33 12.20 1.54 29.27
N THR A 34 11.59 2.65 29.60
CA THR A 34 10.27 2.78 30.18
C THR A 34 9.21 1.89 29.49
N THR A 35 8.00 1.89 29.99
CA THR A 35 6.83 1.15 29.49
C THR A 35 6.58 1.22 27.97
N TYR A 36 7.15 2.20 27.28
CA TYR A 36 7.06 2.32 25.80
C TYR A 36 7.80 1.21 25.05
N THR A 37 8.74 0.52 25.68
CA THR A 37 9.48 -0.61 25.08
C THR A 37 8.85 -1.97 25.33
N THR A 38 7.75 -2.03 26.08
CA THR A 38 7.03 -3.30 26.30
C THR A 38 6.50 -3.86 25.00
N ALA A 39 6.49 -5.20 24.88
CA ALA A 39 5.97 -5.88 23.69
C ALA A 39 4.50 -5.52 23.46
N HIS A 40 4.22 -4.93 22.32
CA HIS A 40 2.86 -4.60 21.88
C HIS A 40 2.32 -5.67 20.94
N ILE A 41 1.03 -5.99 21.11
CA ILE A 41 0.36 -6.91 20.20
C ILE A 41 0.30 -6.25 18.80
N THR A 42 0.79 -6.98 17.79
CA THR A 42 0.65 -6.55 16.40
C THR A 42 -0.83 -6.53 16.01
N THR A 43 -1.36 -5.34 15.76
CA THR A 43 -2.78 -5.15 15.43
C THR A 43 -3.02 -5.32 13.94
N TRP A 44 -2.11 -4.82 13.10
CA TRP A 44 -2.22 -4.87 11.65
C TRP A 44 -1.46 -6.07 11.09
N LYS A 45 -2.17 -6.90 10.33
CA LYS A 45 -1.68 -8.17 9.77
C LYS A 45 -2.01 -8.24 8.27
N ALA A 46 -2.17 -9.45 7.74
CA ALA A 46 -2.41 -9.73 6.33
C ALA A 46 -3.60 -8.97 5.71
N LYS A 47 -4.63 -8.61 6.50
CA LYS A 47 -5.76 -7.81 6.01
C LYS A 47 -5.33 -6.42 5.56
N VAL A 48 -4.43 -5.78 6.34
CA VAL A 48 -3.91 -4.45 6.01
C VAL A 48 -3.06 -4.51 4.75
N SER A 49 -2.13 -5.45 4.65
CA SER A 49 -1.33 -5.66 3.45
C SER A 49 -2.21 -6.03 2.23
N GLY A 50 -3.26 -6.82 2.47
CA GLY A 50 -4.22 -7.19 1.44
C GLY A 50 -4.96 -5.99 0.87
N TYR A 51 -5.47 -5.08 1.71
CA TYR A 51 -6.16 -3.90 1.20
C TYR A 51 -5.21 -2.90 0.53
N LEU A 52 -3.94 -2.83 0.91
CA LEU A 52 -2.96 -2.01 0.21
C LEU A 52 -2.81 -2.45 -1.24
N VAL A 53 -2.66 -3.75 -1.48
CA VAL A 53 -2.53 -4.30 -2.84
C VAL A 53 -3.83 -4.21 -3.63
N THR A 54 -4.97 -4.59 -3.05
CA THR A 54 -6.25 -4.52 -3.77
C THR A 54 -6.63 -3.09 -4.13
N LYS A 55 -6.33 -2.14 -3.25
CA LYS A 55 -6.47 -0.71 -3.50
C LYS A 55 -5.53 -0.23 -4.61
N ALA A 56 -4.27 -0.68 -4.60
CA ALA A 56 -3.30 -0.35 -5.63
C ALA A 56 -3.75 -0.87 -7.00
N ILE A 57 -4.29 -2.09 -7.07
CA ILE A 57 -4.88 -2.66 -8.29
C ILE A 57 -6.07 -1.82 -8.75
N ALA A 58 -7.03 -1.54 -7.85
CA ALA A 58 -8.22 -0.75 -8.19
C ALA A 58 -7.87 0.63 -8.76
N ALA A 59 -6.90 1.31 -8.15
CA ALA A 59 -6.43 2.61 -8.61
C ALA A 59 -5.63 2.50 -9.92
N GLY A 60 -4.69 1.57 -9.99
CA GLY A 60 -3.77 1.44 -11.10
C GLY A 60 -4.44 0.99 -12.40
N ILE A 61 -5.40 0.05 -12.36
CA ILE A 61 -6.12 -0.39 -13.55
C ILE A 61 -6.92 0.77 -14.18
N MET A 62 -7.51 1.63 -13.34
CA MET A 62 -8.24 2.79 -13.81
C MET A 62 -7.34 3.93 -14.26
N PHE A 63 -6.12 4.04 -13.73
CA PHE A 63 -5.10 4.92 -14.30
C PHE A 63 -4.81 4.53 -15.75
N PHE A 64 -4.58 3.24 -16.04
CA PHE A 64 -4.35 2.78 -17.41
C PHE A 64 -5.59 2.94 -18.29
N ALA A 65 -6.78 2.65 -17.77
CA ALA A 65 -8.03 2.87 -18.52
C ALA A 65 -8.18 4.35 -18.94
N SER A 66 -7.97 5.26 -17.99
CA SER A 66 -7.99 6.70 -18.25
C SER A 66 -6.91 7.11 -19.25
N LEU A 67 -5.69 6.57 -19.10
CA LEU A 67 -4.60 6.83 -20.05
C LEU A 67 -4.96 6.37 -21.47
N MET A 68 -5.54 5.17 -21.63
CA MET A 68 -5.94 4.66 -22.94
C MET A 68 -7.04 5.51 -23.59
N VAL A 69 -8.01 5.99 -22.79
CA VAL A 69 -9.01 6.94 -23.26
C VAL A 69 -8.35 8.23 -23.77
N LEU A 70 -7.38 8.76 -23.04
CA LEU A 70 -6.65 9.98 -23.43
C LEU A 70 -5.74 9.77 -24.65
N LEU A 71 -5.27 8.53 -24.88
CA LEU A 71 -4.52 8.13 -26.07
C LEU A 71 -5.42 7.87 -27.29
N GLY A 72 -6.73 8.05 -27.17
CA GLY A 72 -7.67 7.96 -28.30
C GLY A 72 -8.40 6.62 -28.45
N HIS A 73 -8.30 5.71 -27.47
CA HIS A 73 -8.97 4.40 -27.49
C HIS A 73 -10.35 4.41 -26.80
N ALA A 74 -10.99 5.57 -26.68
CA ALA A 74 -12.29 5.72 -26.01
C ALA A 74 -13.43 4.95 -26.68
N ASP A 75 -13.29 4.66 -27.99
CA ASP A 75 -14.21 3.87 -28.81
C ASP A 75 -14.21 2.37 -28.43
N GLN A 76 -13.12 1.88 -27.88
CA GLN A 76 -13.01 0.49 -27.42
C GLN A 76 -13.68 0.31 -26.04
N THR A 77 -14.96 0.67 -25.93
CA THR A 77 -15.71 0.73 -24.67
C THR A 77 -15.69 -0.57 -23.87
N ALA A 78 -15.69 -1.73 -24.53
CA ALA A 78 -15.59 -3.03 -23.87
C ALA A 78 -14.22 -3.23 -23.20
N LYS A 79 -13.12 -2.94 -23.90
CA LYS A 79 -11.75 -3.21 -23.44
C LYS A 79 -11.21 -2.13 -22.51
N VAL A 80 -11.51 -0.86 -22.79
CA VAL A 80 -10.99 0.28 -22.02
C VAL A 80 -12.01 0.76 -20.99
N GLY A 81 -13.30 0.59 -21.26
CA GLY A 81 -14.38 0.98 -20.36
C GLY A 81 -14.78 -0.14 -19.39
N PHE A 82 -15.36 -1.22 -19.94
CA PHE A 82 -16.01 -2.25 -19.13
C PHE A 82 -15.03 -3.13 -18.35
N VAL A 83 -14.00 -3.69 -18.99
CA VAL A 83 -13.07 -4.62 -18.32
C VAL A 83 -12.31 -3.94 -17.17
N PRO A 84 -11.63 -2.79 -17.37
CA PRO A 84 -10.96 -2.09 -16.27
C PRO A 84 -11.94 -1.56 -15.22
N GLY A 85 -13.10 -1.04 -15.64
CA GLY A 85 -14.13 -0.57 -14.71
C GLY A 85 -14.65 -1.66 -13.80
N LEU A 86 -14.91 -2.86 -14.34
CA LEU A 86 -15.34 -4.02 -13.56
C LEU A 86 -14.24 -4.49 -12.58
N LEU A 87 -13.01 -4.61 -13.06
CA LEU A 87 -11.87 -5.00 -12.22
C LEU A 87 -11.61 -3.94 -11.15
N GLY A 88 -11.61 -2.65 -11.50
CA GLY A 88 -11.47 -1.55 -10.56
C GLY A 88 -12.53 -1.58 -9.46
N ALA A 89 -13.80 -1.78 -9.84
CA ALA A 89 -14.90 -1.88 -8.89
C ALA A 89 -14.81 -3.13 -8.00
N LEU A 90 -14.44 -4.28 -8.57
CA LEU A 90 -14.24 -5.52 -7.81
C LEU A 90 -13.13 -5.38 -6.77
N PHE A 91 -11.96 -4.88 -7.17
CA PHE A 91 -10.84 -4.72 -6.24
C PHE A 91 -11.08 -3.59 -5.23
N LEU A 92 -11.84 -2.55 -5.58
CA LEU A 92 -12.29 -1.54 -4.63
C LEU A 92 -13.26 -2.13 -3.60
N LEU A 93 -14.19 -2.98 -4.02
CA LEU A 93 -15.09 -3.70 -3.13
C LEU A 93 -14.31 -4.59 -2.15
N VAL A 94 -13.35 -5.38 -2.65
CA VAL A 94 -12.47 -6.22 -1.81
C VAL A 94 -11.69 -5.36 -0.82
N THR A 95 -11.18 -4.21 -1.26
CA THR A 95 -10.52 -3.22 -0.39
C THR A 95 -11.44 -2.77 0.74
N GLY A 96 -12.68 -2.40 0.42
CA GLY A 96 -13.67 -1.98 1.41
C GLY A 96 -14.01 -3.10 2.41
N ILE A 97 -14.18 -4.33 1.93
CA ILE A 97 -14.43 -5.50 2.79
C ILE A 97 -13.25 -5.73 3.73
N LEU A 98 -12.02 -5.69 3.25
CA LEU A 98 -10.83 -5.89 4.07
C LEU A 98 -10.67 -4.78 5.12
N LEU A 99 -10.91 -3.52 4.76
CA LEU A 99 -10.88 -2.38 5.68
C LEU A 99 -11.93 -2.52 6.80
N VAL A 100 -13.16 -2.86 6.44
CA VAL A 100 -14.23 -3.06 7.42
C VAL A 100 -13.95 -4.27 8.31
N ALA A 101 -13.46 -5.36 7.73
CA ALA A 101 -13.11 -6.59 8.45
C ALA A 101 -11.91 -6.42 9.41
N ASP A 102 -11.08 -5.40 9.20
CA ASP A 102 -9.95 -5.07 10.11
C ASP A 102 -10.38 -4.23 11.32
N LEU A 103 -11.57 -3.63 11.29
CA LEU A 103 -12.09 -2.86 12.40
C LEU A 103 -12.44 -3.76 13.59
N LYS A 104 -12.12 -3.33 14.82
CA LYS A 104 -12.53 -4.05 16.06
C LYS A 104 -14.04 -4.21 16.20
N LYS A 105 -14.84 -3.30 15.62
CA LYS A 105 -16.30 -3.31 15.62
C LYS A 105 -16.83 -2.99 14.21
N PRO A 106 -16.83 -3.98 13.28
CA PRO A 106 -17.23 -3.78 11.88
C PRO A 106 -18.65 -3.21 11.72
N THR A 107 -19.58 -3.61 12.57
CA THR A 107 -20.98 -3.14 12.55
C THR A 107 -21.14 -1.64 12.75
N ARG A 108 -20.13 -0.96 13.31
CA ARG A 108 -20.12 0.49 13.53
C ARG A 108 -19.44 1.29 12.41
N PHE A 109 -19.09 0.64 11.31
CA PHE A 109 -18.41 1.32 10.18
C PHE A 109 -19.21 2.51 9.64
N HIS A 110 -20.55 2.42 9.61
CA HIS A 110 -21.41 3.53 9.18
C HIS A 110 -21.18 4.83 9.98
N LEU A 111 -20.71 4.74 11.23
CA LEU A 111 -20.37 5.92 12.05
C LEU A 111 -19.13 6.65 11.56
N VAL A 112 -18.22 5.96 10.86
CA VAL A 112 -17.06 6.58 10.22
C VAL A 112 -17.52 7.57 9.15
N LEU A 113 -18.56 7.23 8.40
CA LEU A 113 -19.11 8.08 7.35
C LEU A 113 -20.06 9.17 7.89
N THR A 114 -20.85 8.87 8.92
CA THR A 114 -21.92 9.77 9.37
C THR A 114 -21.53 10.67 10.56
N ARG A 115 -20.58 10.23 11.39
CA ARG A 115 -20.15 10.94 12.61
C ARG A 115 -18.64 10.95 12.77
N GLY A 116 -17.88 10.64 11.70
CA GLY A 116 -16.43 10.58 11.73
C GLY A 116 -15.79 11.96 11.89
N ASN A 117 -14.68 12.02 12.63
CA ASN A 117 -13.88 13.23 12.71
C ASN A 117 -13.10 13.43 11.41
N THR A 118 -13.37 14.53 10.71
CA THR A 118 -12.75 14.88 9.43
C THR A 118 -11.25 15.19 9.52
N SER A 119 -10.67 15.35 10.70
CA SER A 119 -9.21 15.42 10.88
C SER A 119 -8.54 14.05 10.72
N SER A 120 -9.29 12.94 10.89
CA SER A 120 -8.78 11.59 10.72
C SER A 120 -8.66 11.20 9.25
N TRP A 121 -7.49 10.72 8.85
CA TRP A 121 -7.28 10.19 7.50
C TRP A 121 -8.04 8.90 7.22
N LEU A 122 -8.46 8.16 8.26
CA LEU A 122 -9.39 7.05 8.09
C LEU A 122 -10.74 7.54 7.53
N VAL A 123 -11.27 8.64 8.08
CA VAL A 123 -12.53 9.24 7.63
C VAL A 123 -12.39 9.86 6.24
N ARG A 124 -11.31 10.63 6.02
CA ARG A 124 -11.02 11.20 4.69
C ARG A 124 -10.86 10.11 3.63
N GLY A 125 -10.15 9.03 3.97
CA GLY A 125 -10.00 7.86 3.10
C GLY A 125 -11.33 7.20 2.77
N ALA A 126 -12.24 7.06 3.74
CA ALA A 126 -13.57 6.52 3.48
C ALA A 126 -14.38 7.39 2.49
N TYR A 127 -14.28 8.72 2.59
CA TYR A 127 -14.90 9.62 1.59
C TYR A 127 -14.24 9.51 0.22
N ILE A 128 -12.90 9.46 0.15
CA ILE A 128 -12.17 9.29 -1.12
C ILE A 128 -12.62 7.99 -1.80
N LEU A 129 -12.65 6.88 -1.07
CA LEU A 129 -13.09 5.58 -1.60
C LEU A 129 -14.56 5.61 -2.03
N GLY A 130 -15.44 6.31 -1.28
CA GLY A 130 -16.84 6.47 -1.62
C GLY A 130 -17.06 7.26 -2.91
N ILE A 131 -16.38 8.41 -3.06
CA ILE A 131 -16.44 9.23 -4.28
C ILE A 131 -15.85 8.45 -5.46
N TYR A 132 -14.74 7.73 -5.23
CA TYR A 132 -14.14 6.88 -6.26
C TYR A 132 -15.08 5.75 -6.68
N ALA A 133 -15.78 5.10 -5.75
CA ALA A 133 -16.79 4.08 -6.07
C ALA A 133 -17.92 4.62 -6.95
N VAL A 134 -18.42 5.82 -6.65
CA VAL A 134 -19.44 6.49 -7.48
C VAL A 134 -18.92 6.79 -8.89
N SER A 135 -17.68 7.27 -9.00
CA SER A 135 -17.07 7.57 -10.30
C SER A 135 -16.82 6.29 -11.12
N LEU A 136 -16.45 5.16 -10.48
CA LEU A 136 -16.38 3.86 -11.15
C LEU A 136 -17.74 3.36 -11.61
N GLY A 137 -18.81 3.61 -10.83
CA GLY A 137 -20.18 3.34 -11.26
C GLY A 137 -20.55 4.13 -12.53
N GLY A 138 -20.23 5.41 -12.56
CA GLY A 138 -20.42 6.27 -13.74
C GLY A 138 -19.60 5.80 -14.95
N TRP A 139 -18.35 5.38 -14.73
CA TRP A 139 -17.49 4.79 -15.76
C TRP A 139 -18.06 3.51 -16.35
N LEU A 140 -18.52 2.58 -15.49
CA LEU A 140 -19.16 1.34 -15.93
C LEU A 140 -20.47 1.58 -16.69
N LEU A 141 -21.29 2.52 -16.23
CA LEU A 141 -22.51 2.90 -16.95
C LEU A 141 -22.18 3.47 -18.33
N ALA A 142 -21.17 4.34 -18.42
CA ALA A 142 -20.71 4.88 -19.72
C ALA A 142 -20.22 3.77 -20.66
N ALA A 143 -19.52 2.77 -20.13
CA ALA A 143 -19.08 1.62 -20.91
C ALA A 143 -20.25 0.73 -21.36
N LEU A 144 -21.25 0.49 -20.52
CA LEU A 144 -22.44 -0.32 -20.84
C LEU A 144 -23.34 0.31 -21.90
N ILE A 145 -23.44 1.65 -21.90
CA ILE A 145 -24.19 2.38 -22.96
C ILE A 145 -23.29 2.75 -24.15
N GLU A 146 -22.06 2.21 -24.19
CA GLU A 146 -21.07 2.40 -25.26
C GLU A 146 -20.76 3.88 -25.58
N SER A 147 -20.83 4.75 -24.59
CA SER A 147 -20.58 6.18 -24.74
C SER A 147 -19.10 6.54 -24.56
N SER A 148 -18.37 6.64 -25.68
CA SER A 148 -16.98 7.12 -25.70
C SER A 148 -16.85 8.57 -25.21
N GLN A 149 -17.87 9.39 -25.43
CA GLN A 149 -17.87 10.79 -24.97
C GLN A 149 -17.87 10.89 -23.43
N ILE A 150 -18.72 10.10 -22.75
CA ILE A 150 -18.77 10.11 -21.29
C ILE A 150 -17.47 9.54 -20.72
N LEU A 151 -16.91 8.47 -21.31
CA LEU A 151 -15.61 7.93 -20.90
C LEU A 151 -14.50 9.00 -21.03
N SER A 152 -14.50 9.78 -22.11
CA SER A 152 -13.51 10.86 -22.31
C SER A 152 -13.64 11.97 -21.28
N VAL A 153 -14.86 12.35 -20.89
CA VAL A 153 -15.10 13.35 -19.84
C VAL A 153 -14.67 12.82 -18.46
N LEU A 154 -14.90 11.52 -18.18
CA LEU A 154 -14.57 10.90 -16.90
C LEU A 154 -13.09 10.56 -16.77
N ALA A 155 -12.32 10.49 -17.86
CA ALA A 155 -10.93 9.99 -17.83
C ALA A 155 -10.04 10.76 -16.84
N VAL A 156 -10.02 12.08 -16.89
CA VAL A 156 -9.20 12.89 -15.99
C VAL A 156 -9.70 12.85 -14.54
N PRO A 157 -11.00 13.07 -14.25
CA PRO A 157 -11.52 12.93 -12.89
C PRO A 157 -11.24 11.56 -12.26
N VAL A 158 -11.43 10.47 -13.01
CA VAL A 158 -11.17 9.11 -12.52
C VAL A 158 -9.68 8.88 -12.25
N ALA A 159 -8.78 9.36 -13.12
CA ALA A 159 -7.34 9.27 -12.91
C ALA A 159 -6.91 10.02 -11.63
N VAL A 160 -7.44 11.21 -11.39
CA VAL A 160 -7.16 11.98 -10.17
C VAL A 160 -7.66 11.26 -8.92
N LEU A 161 -8.90 10.76 -8.96
CA LEU A 161 -9.46 10.00 -7.83
C LEU A 161 -8.72 8.67 -7.60
N ALA A 162 -8.25 8.02 -8.65
CA ALA A 162 -7.37 6.85 -8.56
C ALA A 162 -6.07 7.18 -7.84
N ALA A 163 -5.41 8.29 -8.19
CA ALA A 163 -4.20 8.74 -7.49
C ALA A 163 -4.48 9.08 -6.01
N CYS A 164 -5.58 9.78 -5.72
CA CYS A 164 -6.01 10.04 -4.33
C CYS A 164 -6.27 8.72 -3.57
N THR A 165 -6.93 7.75 -4.23
CA THR A 165 -7.20 6.42 -3.67
C THR A 165 -5.90 5.67 -3.39
N ALA A 166 -4.93 5.70 -4.29
CA ALA A 166 -3.63 5.08 -4.05
C ALA A 166 -2.89 5.71 -2.86
N GLY A 167 -2.87 7.05 -2.81
CA GLY A 167 -1.97 7.82 -1.94
C GLY A 167 -2.49 8.09 -0.52
N TYR A 168 -3.82 8.11 -0.26
CA TYR A 168 -4.34 8.57 1.05
C TYR A 168 -3.82 7.74 2.22
N THR A 169 -3.47 6.49 2.00
CA THR A 169 -2.96 5.60 3.05
C THR A 169 -1.59 6.02 3.58
N ALA A 170 -0.78 6.73 2.80
CA ALA A 170 0.46 7.32 3.31
C ALA A 170 0.19 8.28 4.47
N PHE A 171 -0.84 9.10 4.33
CA PHE A 171 -1.26 10.02 5.39
C PHE A 171 -1.93 9.29 6.57
N LEU A 172 -2.65 8.20 6.29
CA LEU A 172 -3.22 7.35 7.34
C LEU A 172 -2.12 6.72 8.19
N PHE A 173 -1.08 6.19 7.58
CA PHE A 173 0.10 5.65 8.27
C PHE A 173 0.84 6.77 9.02
N GLY A 174 0.97 7.95 8.41
CA GLY A 174 1.56 9.12 9.04
C GLY A 174 0.85 9.60 10.31
N GLN A 175 -0.41 9.25 10.53
CA GLN A 175 -1.12 9.50 11.80
C GLN A 175 -0.75 8.52 12.93
N CYS A 176 -0.01 7.46 12.64
CA CYS A 176 0.51 6.54 13.64
C CYS A 176 1.84 7.08 14.19
N GLU A 177 1.80 8.20 14.91
CA GLU A 177 2.97 9.00 15.33
C GLU A 177 4.05 8.20 16.06
N GLY A 178 3.68 7.19 16.84
CA GLY A 178 4.64 6.30 17.52
C GLY A 178 5.27 5.22 16.62
N ARG A 179 5.16 5.31 15.28
CA ARG A 179 5.67 4.32 14.32
C ARG A 179 6.53 5.01 13.27
N ASP A 180 7.79 5.26 13.59
CA ASP A 180 8.74 6.03 12.77
C ASP A 180 8.82 5.58 11.31
N LEU A 181 8.85 4.24 11.05
CA LEU A 181 8.91 3.72 9.68
C LEU A 181 7.72 4.21 8.83
N TRP A 182 6.55 4.35 9.43
CA TRP A 182 5.34 4.80 8.73
C TRP A 182 5.26 6.32 8.56
N GLN A 183 6.19 7.08 9.19
CA GLN A 183 6.37 8.51 8.99
C GLN A 183 7.27 8.83 7.77
N SER A 184 7.69 7.81 7.03
CA SER A 184 8.58 7.96 5.87
C SER A 184 7.99 8.87 4.81
N ARG A 185 8.77 9.85 4.36
CA ARG A 185 8.40 10.73 3.24
C ARG A 185 8.33 9.99 1.90
N ILE A 186 8.95 8.83 1.83
CA ILE A 186 8.99 7.97 0.64
C ILE A 186 7.68 7.20 0.48
N LEU A 187 6.87 7.05 1.54
CA LEU A 187 5.67 6.22 1.52
C LEU A 187 4.63 6.67 0.50
N LEU A 188 4.37 7.98 0.37
CA LEU A 188 3.42 8.49 -0.62
C LEU A 188 3.86 8.19 -2.07
N PRO A 189 5.07 8.58 -2.53
CA PRO A 189 5.52 8.22 -3.87
C PRO A 189 5.60 6.71 -4.07
N MET A 190 5.96 5.91 -3.05
CA MET A 190 5.96 4.45 -3.13
C MET A 190 4.57 3.90 -3.46
N LEU A 191 3.53 4.29 -2.72
CA LEU A 191 2.16 3.82 -2.95
C LEU A 191 1.61 4.23 -4.33
N LEU A 192 1.96 5.42 -4.82
CA LEU A 192 1.56 5.88 -6.16
C LEU A 192 2.22 5.06 -7.26
N VAL A 193 3.52 4.85 -7.16
CA VAL A 193 4.28 4.07 -8.15
C VAL A 193 3.87 2.59 -8.13
N GLN A 194 3.65 2.04 -6.94
CA GLN A 194 3.12 0.68 -6.78
C GLN A 194 1.72 0.52 -7.38
N ALA A 195 0.86 1.54 -7.27
CA ALA A 195 -0.45 1.49 -7.93
C ALA A 195 -0.30 1.42 -9.46
N VAL A 196 0.61 2.18 -10.05
CA VAL A 196 0.91 2.08 -11.49
C VAL A 196 1.43 0.68 -11.84
N ALA A 197 2.38 0.14 -11.07
CA ALA A 197 2.91 -1.20 -11.29
C ALA A 197 1.83 -2.28 -11.18
N ALA A 198 0.94 -2.19 -10.17
CA ALA A 198 -0.17 -3.13 -9.97
C ALA A 198 -1.20 -3.05 -11.10
N GLY A 199 -1.58 -1.84 -11.51
CA GLY A 199 -2.51 -1.62 -12.62
C GLY A 199 -1.97 -2.15 -13.94
N GLY A 200 -0.70 -1.86 -14.26
CA GLY A 200 -0.03 -2.38 -15.45
C GLY A 200 0.06 -3.92 -15.44
N SER A 201 0.35 -4.51 -14.27
CA SER A 201 0.37 -5.96 -14.10
C SER A 201 -0.99 -6.59 -14.41
N VAL A 202 -2.08 -6.02 -13.85
CA VAL A 202 -3.45 -6.52 -14.12
C VAL A 202 -3.85 -6.27 -15.57
N TRP A 203 -3.45 -5.13 -16.16
CA TRP A 203 -3.69 -4.87 -17.58
C TRP A 203 -3.06 -5.92 -18.49
N LEU A 204 -1.78 -6.24 -18.25
CA LEU A 204 -1.04 -7.26 -19.01
C LEU A 204 -1.57 -8.68 -18.78
N ILE A 205 -2.08 -8.99 -17.59
CA ILE A 205 -2.79 -10.25 -17.33
C ILE A 205 -4.11 -10.28 -18.11
N SER A 206 -4.86 -9.19 -18.14
CA SER A 206 -6.12 -9.07 -18.87
C SER A 206 -5.92 -9.13 -20.39
N ASP A 207 -4.77 -8.68 -20.89
CA ASP A 207 -4.41 -8.72 -22.31
C ASP A 207 -4.46 -10.15 -22.87
N VAL A 208 -4.04 -11.13 -22.08
CA VAL A 208 -4.10 -12.56 -22.45
C VAL A 208 -5.52 -13.05 -22.72
N LEU A 209 -6.50 -12.48 -22.00
CA LEU A 209 -7.89 -12.95 -22.04
C LEU A 209 -8.73 -12.21 -23.08
N VAL A 210 -8.51 -10.90 -23.21
CA VAL A 210 -9.40 -10.05 -24.02
C VAL A 210 -8.69 -9.18 -25.08
N GLY A 211 -7.36 -9.27 -25.17
CA GLY A 211 -6.57 -8.48 -26.12
C GLY A 211 -6.68 -6.99 -25.83
N MET A 212 -6.07 -6.54 -24.75
CA MET A 212 -6.11 -5.14 -24.33
C MET A 212 -5.32 -4.23 -25.28
N PRO A 213 -5.70 -2.95 -25.46
CA PRO A 213 -4.96 -2.02 -26.30
C PRO A 213 -3.59 -1.68 -25.72
N GLU A 214 -2.66 -1.31 -26.62
CA GLU A 214 -1.34 -0.77 -26.32
C GLU A 214 -0.48 -1.57 -25.31
N PRO A 215 -0.38 -2.92 -25.43
CA PRO A 215 0.37 -3.70 -24.45
C PRO A 215 1.84 -3.31 -24.37
N ILE A 216 2.45 -2.83 -25.45
CA ILE A 216 3.86 -2.39 -25.47
C ILE A 216 4.03 -1.13 -24.59
N VAL A 217 3.13 -0.16 -24.71
CA VAL A 217 3.16 1.06 -23.88
C VAL A 217 3.00 0.70 -22.42
N VAL A 218 2.07 -0.21 -22.12
CA VAL A 218 1.84 -0.68 -20.74
C VAL A 218 3.07 -1.42 -20.17
N ARG A 219 3.75 -2.25 -20.97
CA ARG A 219 5.02 -2.90 -20.55
C ARG A 219 6.07 -1.88 -20.14
N TRP A 220 6.31 -0.86 -20.96
CA TRP A 220 7.29 0.19 -20.67
C TRP A 220 6.93 0.99 -19.41
N ILE A 221 5.68 1.39 -19.25
CA ILE A 221 5.23 2.12 -18.06
C ILE A 221 5.37 1.22 -16.81
N THR A 222 5.02 -0.06 -16.92
CA THR A 222 5.14 -1.01 -15.81
C THR A 222 6.60 -1.27 -15.42
N ILE A 223 7.51 -1.42 -16.38
CA ILE A 223 8.96 -1.51 -16.12
C ILE A 223 9.43 -0.25 -15.39
N GLY A 224 9.06 0.93 -15.88
CA GLY A 224 9.40 2.20 -15.25
C GLY A 224 8.89 2.30 -13.81
N ALA A 225 7.65 1.89 -13.56
CA ALA A 225 7.06 1.90 -12.24
C ALA A 225 7.73 0.90 -11.29
N LEU A 226 8.03 -0.33 -11.74
CA LEU A 226 8.76 -1.32 -10.96
C LEU A 226 10.18 -0.86 -10.64
N THR A 227 10.88 -0.25 -11.63
CA THR A 227 12.21 0.32 -11.42
C THR A 227 12.18 1.46 -10.41
N ALA A 228 11.22 2.37 -10.54
CA ALA A 228 11.04 3.46 -9.58
C ALA A 228 10.71 2.93 -8.16
N SER A 229 9.87 1.90 -8.05
CA SER A 229 9.62 1.21 -6.77
C SER A 229 10.91 0.63 -6.19
N GLY A 230 11.74 -0.01 -7.02
CA GLY A 230 13.05 -0.53 -6.61
C GLY A 230 13.99 0.56 -6.08
N ILE A 231 14.05 1.71 -6.76
CA ILE A 231 14.82 2.88 -6.30
C ILE A 231 14.31 3.38 -4.95
N LEU A 232 12.99 3.51 -4.79
CA LEU A 232 12.39 3.94 -3.52
C LEU A 232 12.66 2.94 -2.39
N VAL A 233 12.62 1.63 -2.67
CA VAL A 233 13.01 0.59 -1.70
C VAL A 233 14.49 0.73 -1.31
N LEU A 234 15.38 1.00 -2.26
CA LEU A 234 16.81 1.23 -1.94
C LEU A 234 16.99 2.49 -1.08
N LEU A 235 16.29 3.57 -1.39
CA LEU A 235 16.31 4.78 -0.57
C LEU A 235 15.75 4.54 0.84
N GLU A 236 14.71 3.70 0.99
CA GLU A 236 14.17 3.31 2.29
C GLU A 236 15.15 2.42 3.08
N VAL A 237 15.90 1.54 2.42
CA VAL A 237 16.82 0.60 3.09
C VAL A 237 18.16 1.26 3.44
N PHE A 238 18.69 2.14 2.58
CA PHE A 238 20.04 2.70 2.70
C PHE A 238 20.05 4.19 3.07
N GLY A 239 18.89 4.82 3.26
CA GLY A 239 18.81 6.22 3.67
C GLY A 239 19.27 6.46 5.12
N ASP A 240 19.38 7.72 5.50
CA ASP A 240 19.64 8.12 6.88
C ASP A 240 18.39 7.93 7.74
N HIS A 241 18.51 7.15 8.80
CA HIS A 241 17.38 6.71 9.62
C HIS A 241 17.53 7.10 11.09
N SER A 242 16.38 7.36 11.72
CA SER A 242 16.32 7.33 13.19
C SER A 242 16.66 5.92 13.70
N PRO A 243 17.10 5.75 14.94
CA PRO A 243 17.41 4.44 15.49
C PRO A 243 16.25 3.44 15.37
N HIS A 244 15.00 3.90 15.52
CA HIS A 244 13.81 3.05 15.40
C HIS A 244 13.54 2.62 13.96
N VAL A 245 13.69 3.52 12.98
CA VAL A 245 13.58 3.16 11.55
C VAL A 245 14.67 2.17 11.17
N ALA A 246 15.92 2.39 11.61
CA ALA A 246 17.02 1.44 11.37
C ALA A 246 16.74 0.04 11.94
N MET A 247 16.12 -0.05 13.12
CA MET A 247 15.68 -1.34 13.69
C MET A 247 14.60 -2.00 12.84
N ALA A 248 13.59 -1.25 12.38
CA ALA A 248 12.53 -1.77 11.52
C ALA A 248 13.08 -2.25 10.17
N VAL A 249 13.94 -1.47 9.51
CA VAL A 249 14.64 -1.85 8.27
C VAL A 249 15.50 -3.10 8.48
N ARG A 250 16.19 -3.21 9.63
CA ARG A 250 16.96 -4.41 9.98
C ARG A 250 16.06 -5.64 10.16
N SER A 251 14.85 -5.48 10.74
CA SER A 251 13.85 -6.55 10.82
C SER A 251 13.42 -7.03 9.42
N MET A 252 13.24 -6.11 8.47
CA MET A 252 12.91 -6.45 7.08
C MET A 252 14.07 -7.16 6.36
N THR A 253 15.30 -6.65 6.50
CA THR A 253 16.42 -7.10 5.67
C THR A 253 17.17 -8.29 6.25
N ARG A 254 17.24 -8.42 7.57
CA ARG A 254 18.04 -9.43 8.29
C ARG A 254 17.30 -10.17 9.39
N GLY A 255 16.10 -9.70 9.80
CA GLY A 255 15.28 -10.28 10.88
C GLY A 255 14.15 -11.17 10.36
N ASP A 256 13.08 -11.23 11.13
CA ASP A 256 11.94 -12.15 10.93
C ASP A 256 11.21 -11.92 9.60
N GLN A 257 11.22 -10.68 9.08
CA GLN A 257 10.52 -10.31 7.86
C GLN A 257 11.36 -10.51 6.59
N ARG A 258 12.61 -11.00 6.72
CA ARG A 258 13.56 -11.12 5.61
C ARG A 258 13.02 -11.94 4.43
N LYS A 259 12.34 -13.06 4.71
CA LYS A 259 11.81 -13.92 3.64
C LYS A 259 10.76 -13.17 2.80
N LEU A 260 9.82 -12.49 3.46
CA LEU A 260 8.80 -11.69 2.80
C LEU A 260 9.43 -10.53 2.02
N PHE A 261 10.37 -9.82 2.61
CA PHE A 261 11.09 -8.74 1.96
C PHE A 261 11.84 -9.22 0.70
N LEU A 262 12.60 -10.31 0.80
CA LEU A 262 13.32 -10.87 -0.36
C LEU A 262 12.35 -11.38 -1.44
N THR A 263 11.24 -12.02 -1.07
CA THR A 263 10.20 -12.40 -2.04
C THR A 263 9.62 -11.16 -2.73
N GLY A 264 9.39 -10.07 -1.99
CA GLY A 264 8.94 -8.80 -2.53
C GLY A 264 9.93 -8.19 -3.53
N VAL A 265 11.21 -8.15 -3.17
CA VAL A 265 12.25 -7.53 -4.02
C VAL A 265 12.61 -8.44 -5.21
N LEU A 266 12.94 -9.70 -4.96
CA LEU A 266 13.37 -10.60 -6.03
C LEU A 266 12.20 -11.02 -6.93
N GLY A 267 11.09 -11.46 -6.33
CA GLY A 267 9.91 -11.94 -7.05
C GLY A 267 9.00 -10.83 -7.54
N GLY A 268 8.93 -9.71 -6.82
CA GLY A 268 7.99 -8.61 -7.10
C GLY A 268 8.58 -7.43 -7.89
N LEU A 269 9.89 -7.26 -7.90
CA LEU A 269 10.55 -6.18 -8.65
C LEU A 269 11.50 -6.74 -9.71
N ILE A 270 12.52 -7.51 -9.31
CA ILE A 270 13.60 -7.92 -10.23
C ILE A 270 13.07 -8.89 -11.30
N LEU A 271 12.41 -9.96 -10.87
CA LEU A 271 11.89 -10.97 -11.81
C LEU A 271 10.91 -10.37 -12.83
N PRO A 272 9.87 -9.61 -12.46
CA PRO A 272 8.96 -9.03 -13.44
C PRO A 272 9.65 -8.03 -14.37
N ILE A 273 10.63 -7.24 -13.92
CA ILE A 273 11.40 -6.35 -14.80
C ILE A 273 12.13 -7.17 -15.88
N ILE A 274 12.80 -8.26 -15.49
CA ILE A 274 13.52 -9.14 -16.43
C ILE A 274 12.55 -9.77 -17.43
N LEU A 275 11.42 -10.27 -16.95
CA LEU A 275 10.41 -10.91 -17.82
C LEU A 275 9.76 -9.90 -18.79
N LEU A 276 9.44 -8.70 -18.31
CA LEU A 276 8.91 -7.65 -19.17
C LEU A 276 9.93 -7.16 -20.20
N ALA A 277 11.20 -7.01 -19.81
CA ALA A 277 12.27 -6.69 -20.75
C ALA A 277 12.41 -7.81 -21.79
N GLY A 278 12.37 -9.08 -21.37
CA GLY A 278 12.36 -10.22 -22.28
C GLY A 278 11.14 -10.22 -23.21
N SER A 279 9.97 -9.81 -22.73
CA SER A 279 8.75 -9.70 -23.55
C SER A 279 8.82 -8.63 -24.65
N LEU A 280 9.74 -7.68 -24.53
CA LEU A 280 9.99 -6.68 -25.57
C LEU A 280 10.99 -7.17 -26.62
N LEU A 281 11.75 -8.23 -26.32
CA LEU A 281 12.77 -8.80 -27.21
C LEU A 281 12.26 -10.05 -27.96
N PHE A 282 11.34 -10.78 -27.38
CA PHE A 282 10.85 -12.08 -27.89
C PHE A 282 9.34 -12.04 -28.14
N ASP A 283 8.94 -11.61 -29.35
CA ASP A 283 7.52 -11.44 -29.73
C ASP A 283 6.70 -12.71 -29.53
N SER A 284 7.23 -13.90 -29.89
CA SER A 284 6.54 -15.17 -29.74
C SER A 284 6.20 -15.55 -28.29
N ALA A 285 6.94 -15.05 -27.32
CA ALA A 285 6.75 -15.31 -25.90
C ALA A 285 6.19 -14.07 -25.14
N ALA A 286 5.98 -12.98 -25.84
CA ALA A 286 5.70 -11.66 -25.23
C ALA A 286 4.50 -11.69 -24.27
N THR A 287 3.41 -12.28 -24.69
CA THR A 287 2.16 -12.38 -23.91
C THR A 287 2.35 -13.24 -22.66
N THR A 288 2.99 -14.42 -22.83
CA THR A 288 3.26 -15.33 -21.70
C THR A 288 4.22 -14.70 -20.68
N LEU A 289 5.29 -14.08 -21.16
CA LEU A 289 6.25 -13.38 -20.28
C LEU A 289 5.58 -12.23 -19.52
N SER A 290 4.73 -11.46 -20.19
CA SER A 290 3.98 -10.36 -19.56
C SER A 290 2.99 -10.85 -18.51
N PHE A 291 2.29 -11.95 -18.78
CA PHE A 291 1.39 -12.60 -17.82
C PHE A 291 2.14 -13.03 -16.55
N VAL A 292 3.23 -13.78 -16.72
CA VAL A 292 4.03 -14.28 -15.57
C VAL A 292 4.65 -13.12 -14.81
N ALA A 293 5.12 -12.09 -15.51
CA ALA A 293 5.64 -10.87 -14.90
C ALA A 293 4.56 -10.16 -14.06
N GLY A 294 3.37 -9.97 -14.60
CA GLY A 294 2.26 -9.36 -13.88
C GLY A 294 1.86 -10.13 -12.63
N ALA A 295 1.73 -11.45 -12.75
CA ALA A 295 1.39 -12.32 -11.62
C ALA A 295 2.48 -12.29 -10.54
N SER A 296 3.75 -12.39 -10.91
CA SER A 296 4.87 -12.32 -9.95
C SER A 296 4.97 -10.95 -9.28
N ALA A 297 4.75 -9.84 -10.02
CA ALA A 297 4.75 -8.50 -9.47
C ALA A 297 3.68 -8.32 -8.37
N LEU A 298 2.47 -8.82 -8.59
CA LEU A 298 1.38 -8.72 -7.60
C LEU A 298 1.65 -9.53 -6.34
N VAL A 299 2.14 -10.78 -6.48
CA VAL A 299 2.53 -11.63 -5.34
C VAL A 299 3.67 -11.00 -4.55
N GLY A 300 4.68 -10.49 -5.26
CA GLY A 300 5.82 -9.83 -4.64
C GLY A 300 5.43 -8.51 -3.96
N MET A 301 4.54 -7.73 -4.56
CA MET A 301 4.02 -6.50 -3.95
C MET A 301 3.33 -6.80 -2.62
N TRP A 302 2.47 -7.83 -2.57
CA TRP A 302 1.85 -8.25 -1.31
C TRP A 302 2.89 -8.66 -0.27
N SER A 303 3.93 -9.39 -0.68
CA SER A 303 5.01 -9.83 0.22
C SER A 303 5.79 -8.64 0.78
N TYR A 304 6.11 -7.64 -0.06
CA TYR A 304 6.78 -6.42 0.37
C TYR A 304 5.91 -5.62 1.35
N GLU A 305 4.64 -5.36 0.99
CA GLU A 305 3.70 -4.63 1.84
C GLU A 305 3.50 -5.31 3.18
N HIS A 306 3.41 -6.65 3.19
CA HIS A 306 3.27 -7.41 4.42
C HIS A 306 4.51 -7.31 5.31
N SER A 307 5.69 -7.39 4.71
CA SER A 307 6.96 -7.16 5.40
C SER A 307 7.03 -5.75 6.01
N TYR A 308 6.64 -4.72 5.25
CA TYR A 308 6.65 -3.32 5.68
C TYR A 308 5.69 -3.05 6.84
N VAL A 309 4.45 -3.54 6.73
CA VAL A 309 3.43 -3.42 7.79
C VAL A 309 3.88 -4.11 9.08
N LEU A 310 4.45 -5.31 9.00
CA LEU A 310 4.94 -6.03 10.18
C LEU A 310 6.18 -5.37 10.79
N ALA A 311 7.13 -4.92 9.96
CA ALA A 311 8.35 -4.28 10.43
C ALA A 311 8.05 -2.98 11.18
N GLY A 312 7.11 -2.16 10.70
CA GLY A 312 6.71 -0.94 11.39
C GLY A 312 6.07 -1.18 12.77
N GLN A 313 5.59 -2.40 13.04
CA GLN A 313 5.03 -2.79 14.34
C GLN A 313 6.01 -3.56 15.23
N SER A 314 7.12 -4.04 14.68
CA SER A 314 8.09 -4.86 15.40
C SER A 314 9.02 -4.06 16.32
N VAL A 315 9.01 -2.74 16.21
CA VAL A 315 9.87 -1.82 16.97
C VAL A 315 9.09 -1.20 18.12
N PRO A 316 9.73 -0.85 19.22
CA PRO A 316 9.11 -0.07 20.29
C PRO A 316 8.51 1.23 19.76
N LEU A 317 7.51 1.76 20.46
CA LEU A 317 6.96 3.08 20.16
C LEU A 317 7.99 4.16 20.47
N SER A 318 8.15 5.12 19.62
CA SER A 318 9.06 6.28 19.78
C SER A 318 8.35 7.47 20.38
#